data_312f114ba3df3c16f5cc8f2bb579401a
#
_entry.id   312f114ba3df3c16f5cc8f2bb579401a
#
_cell.length_a   1.000
_cell.length_b   1.000
_cell.length_c   1.000
_cell.angle_alpha   90.00
_cell.angle_beta   90.00
_cell.angle_gamma   90.00
#
_symmetry.space_group_name_H-M   'P 1'
#
loop_
_entity.id
_entity.type
_entity.pdbx_description
1 polymer ?
#
loop_
_entity_poly.entity_id
_entity_poly.type
_entity_poly.pdbx_seq_one_letter_code
_entity_poly.pdbx_strand_id
1 'polypeptide(L)'
;LSSSNPNLQNIPIRNEDGKEIRKAFIPEDGCEFFSADYSQIELRIMAHLSGDKNMIEAFREGDDIHAATAAKVYKIAIEDVTREQRSKAKTANFGIIYGISVFGLAERMNVPRQEAKELIDGYFDTYPQIKEYMDKSIERARANGYIETIFGRKRFLPDINSRNAVVRGYAERNAIN
;
A
#
# COMPACT_ATOMS: atom_id res chain seq x y z
N LEU A 1 12.94 -1.51 -15.39
CA LEU A 1 14.29 -2.07 -15.28
C LEU A 1 14.41 -2.83 -13.97
N SER A 2 15.10 -3.96 -13.99
CA SER A 2 15.43 -4.74 -12.80
C SER A 2 16.87 -5.23 -12.88
N SER A 3 17.50 -5.44 -11.74
CA SER A 3 18.84 -6.01 -11.66
C SER A 3 18.84 -7.16 -10.63
N SER A 4 19.63 -8.19 -10.93
CA SER A 4 19.82 -9.34 -10.04
C SER A 4 21.29 -9.77 -10.08
N ASN A 5 21.81 -10.14 -8.90
CA ASN A 5 23.20 -10.55 -8.72
C ASN A 5 24.28 -9.55 -9.25
N PRO A 6 24.38 -8.34 -8.67
CA PRO A 6 23.67 -7.82 -7.50
C PRO A 6 22.33 -7.16 -7.81
N ASN A 7 21.45 -7.12 -6.81
CA ASN A 7 20.22 -6.33 -6.89
C ASN A 7 20.52 -4.87 -6.52
N LEU A 8 20.81 -4.06 -7.51
CA LEU A 8 21.16 -2.63 -7.33
C LEU A 8 19.95 -1.75 -6.94
N GLN A 9 18.73 -2.25 -7.08
CA GLN A 9 17.51 -1.53 -6.68
C GLN A 9 17.30 -1.52 -5.17
N ASN A 10 17.90 -2.47 -4.45
CA ASN A 10 17.74 -2.67 -3.00
C ASN A 10 19.01 -2.35 -2.20
N ILE A 11 19.79 -1.37 -2.63
CA ILE A 11 20.95 -0.91 -1.85
C ILE A 11 20.44 -0.33 -0.54
N PRO A 12 20.86 -0.84 0.63
CA PRO A 12 20.41 -0.35 1.91
C PRO A 12 20.66 1.15 2.08
N ILE A 13 19.75 1.84 2.79
CA ILE A 13 19.89 3.28 3.10
C ILE A 13 19.73 3.57 4.60
N ARG A 14 19.23 2.59 5.36
CA ARG A 14 18.87 2.80 6.77
C ARG A 14 20.05 2.63 7.73
N ASN A 15 21.12 1.94 7.32
CA ASN A 15 22.34 1.74 8.07
C ASN A 15 23.51 2.51 7.44
N GLU A 16 24.55 2.75 8.22
CA GLU A 16 25.72 3.51 7.77
C GLU A 16 26.46 2.81 6.62
N ASP A 17 26.62 1.48 6.70
CA ASP A 17 27.29 0.72 5.63
C ASP A 17 26.58 0.86 4.28
N GLY A 18 25.25 0.84 4.28
CA GLY A 18 24.45 1.05 3.07
C GLY A 18 24.61 2.47 2.50
N LYS A 19 24.74 3.48 3.35
CA LYS A 19 25.03 4.85 2.93
C LYS A 19 26.42 4.96 2.31
N GLU A 20 27.42 4.29 2.88
CA GLU A 20 28.77 4.25 2.32
C GLU A 20 28.81 3.57 0.94
N ILE A 21 28.11 2.43 0.79
CA ILE A 21 27.99 1.75 -0.51
C ILE A 21 27.40 2.69 -1.58
N ARG A 22 26.44 3.52 -1.23
CA ARG A 22 25.83 4.48 -2.18
C ARG A 22 26.82 5.51 -2.71
N LYS A 23 27.84 5.88 -1.96
CA LYS A 23 28.88 6.81 -2.40
C LYS A 23 29.77 6.27 -3.52
N ALA A 24 29.77 4.94 -3.73
CA ALA A 24 30.49 4.30 -4.83
C ALA A 24 29.79 4.53 -6.20
N PHE A 25 28.53 4.97 -6.20
CA PHE A 25 27.78 5.30 -7.40
C PHE A 25 27.96 6.79 -7.68
N ILE A 26 28.75 7.11 -8.69
CA ILE A 26 29.03 8.48 -9.11
C ILE A 26 28.48 8.70 -10.53
N PRO A 27 27.98 9.90 -10.86
CA PRO A 27 27.59 10.21 -12.23
C PRO A 27 28.82 10.39 -13.12
N GLU A 28 28.62 10.39 -14.42
CA GLU A 28 29.62 10.79 -15.40
C GLU A 28 29.98 12.27 -15.23
N ASP A 29 31.20 12.66 -15.63
CA ASP A 29 31.65 14.06 -15.54
C ASP A 29 30.68 15.01 -16.26
N GLY A 30 30.26 16.06 -15.58
CA GLY A 30 29.27 17.02 -16.07
C GLY A 30 27.81 16.58 -15.93
N CYS A 31 27.55 15.40 -15.35
CA CYS A 31 26.22 14.88 -15.05
C CYS A 31 25.93 14.87 -13.55
N GLU A 32 24.65 14.80 -13.21
CA GLU A 32 24.18 14.65 -11.83
C GLU A 32 23.18 13.49 -11.77
N PHE A 33 23.15 12.76 -10.65
CA PHE A 33 22.07 11.83 -10.36
C PHE A 33 20.81 12.60 -9.97
N PHE A 34 19.71 12.30 -10.64
CA PHE A 34 18.38 12.77 -10.29
C PHE A 34 17.51 11.60 -9.84
N SER A 35 16.89 11.73 -8.68
CA SER A 35 15.91 10.76 -8.18
C SER A 35 14.60 11.48 -7.88
N ALA A 36 13.52 11.01 -8.47
CA ALA A 36 12.18 11.49 -8.20
C ALA A 36 11.29 10.32 -7.81
N ASP A 37 10.53 10.51 -6.75
CA ASP A 37 9.53 9.55 -6.28
C ASP A 37 8.17 10.24 -6.13
N TYR A 38 7.12 9.56 -6.54
CA TYR A 38 5.77 10.06 -6.37
C TYR A 38 5.34 9.96 -4.90
N SER A 39 4.88 11.07 -4.34
CA SER A 39 4.35 11.08 -2.97
C SER A 39 3.06 10.29 -2.89
N GLN A 40 3.13 9.08 -2.32
CA GLN A 40 1.97 8.24 -1.97
C GLN A 40 1.04 7.93 -3.15
N ILE A 41 1.61 7.70 -4.33
CA ILE A 41 0.85 7.57 -5.58
C ILE A 41 -0.20 6.44 -5.52
N GLU A 42 0.12 5.32 -4.89
CA GLU A 42 -0.80 4.19 -4.78
C GLU A 42 -2.06 4.56 -3.96
N LEU A 43 -1.89 5.29 -2.85
CA LEU A 43 -3.03 5.75 -2.04
C LEU A 43 -3.86 6.80 -2.77
N ARG A 44 -3.22 7.67 -3.57
CA ARG A 44 -3.93 8.65 -4.41
C ARG A 44 -4.73 7.98 -5.52
N ILE A 45 -4.16 6.95 -6.15
CA ILE A 45 -4.87 6.15 -7.17
C ILE A 45 -6.02 5.40 -6.51
N MET A 46 -5.81 4.80 -5.33
CA MET A 46 -6.87 4.12 -4.59
C MET A 46 -8.00 5.07 -4.23
N ALA A 47 -7.70 6.28 -3.73
CA ALA A 47 -8.68 7.31 -3.44
C ALA A 47 -9.51 7.68 -4.69
N HIS A 48 -8.85 7.84 -5.83
CA HIS A 48 -9.50 8.17 -7.09
C HIS A 48 -10.41 7.04 -7.60
N LEU A 49 -9.91 5.80 -7.62
CA LEU A 49 -10.64 4.65 -8.14
C LEU A 49 -11.79 4.21 -7.25
N SER A 50 -11.63 4.28 -5.93
CA SER A 50 -12.70 3.97 -4.98
C SER A 50 -13.74 5.09 -4.87
N GLY A 51 -13.34 6.33 -5.16
CA GLY A 51 -14.16 7.52 -4.92
C GLY A 51 -14.37 7.80 -3.43
N ASP A 52 -13.51 7.27 -2.55
CA ASP A 52 -13.64 7.45 -1.11
C ASP A 52 -13.48 8.91 -0.72
N LYS A 53 -14.57 9.49 -0.21
CA LYS A 53 -14.65 10.92 0.09
C LYS A 53 -13.68 11.34 1.19
N ASN A 54 -13.55 10.51 2.23
CA ASN A 54 -12.68 10.82 3.36
C ASN A 54 -11.19 10.81 2.95
N MET A 55 -10.80 9.86 2.10
CA MET A 55 -9.43 9.79 1.62
C MET A 55 -9.12 10.92 0.60
N ILE A 56 -10.07 11.22 -0.29
CA ILE A 56 -9.95 12.34 -1.25
C ILE A 56 -9.79 13.67 -0.51
N GLU A 57 -10.62 13.89 0.52
CA GLU A 57 -10.58 15.13 1.32
C GLU A 57 -9.24 15.29 2.03
N ALA A 58 -8.75 14.26 2.73
CA ALA A 58 -7.44 14.29 3.37
C ALA A 58 -6.29 14.66 2.40
N PHE A 59 -6.34 14.15 1.16
CA PHE A 59 -5.36 14.53 0.14
C PHE A 59 -5.54 15.96 -0.38
N ARG A 60 -6.75 16.49 -0.43
CA ARG A 60 -7.03 17.88 -0.87
C ARG A 60 -6.62 18.91 0.17
N GLU A 61 -6.79 18.60 1.43
CA GLU A 61 -6.36 19.44 2.56
C GLU A 61 -4.84 19.48 2.74
N GLY A 62 -4.14 18.56 2.06
CA GLY A 62 -2.68 18.45 2.14
C GLY A 62 -2.20 17.75 3.40
N ASP A 63 -3.09 17.06 4.09
CA ASP A 63 -2.79 16.33 5.30
C ASP A 63 -1.81 15.19 5.07
N ASP A 64 -1.07 14.86 6.12
CA ASP A 64 -0.37 13.58 6.19
C ASP A 64 -1.39 12.45 6.27
N ILE A 65 -1.63 11.75 5.16
CA ILE A 65 -2.63 10.70 5.07
C ILE A 65 -2.46 9.60 6.13
N HIS A 66 -1.25 9.35 6.62
CA HIS A 66 -1.00 8.38 7.67
C HIS A 66 -1.41 8.93 9.04
N ALA A 67 -1.19 10.21 9.29
CA ALA A 67 -1.69 10.88 10.49
C ALA A 67 -3.22 11.01 10.45
N ALA A 68 -3.80 11.41 9.32
CA ALA A 68 -5.24 11.50 9.14
C ALA A 68 -5.93 10.13 9.33
N THR A 69 -5.36 9.05 8.79
CA THR A 69 -5.86 7.69 9.03
C THR A 69 -5.77 7.32 10.50
N ALA A 70 -4.63 7.60 11.16
CA ALA A 70 -4.48 7.31 12.59
C ALA A 70 -5.51 8.07 13.43
N ALA A 71 -5.66 9.38 13.20
CA ALA A 71 -6.63 10.22 13.90
C ALA A 71 -8.05 9.64 13.83
N LYS A 72 -8.48 9.23 12.64
CA LYS A 72 -9.81 8.66 12.40
C LYS A 72 -9.98 7.27 13.03
N VAL A 73 -9.00 6.38 12.85
CA VAL A 73 -9.05 5.00 13.40
C VAL A 73 -8.98 4.99 14.93
N TYR A 74 -8.11 5.81 15.53
CA TYR A 74 -7.99 5.93 16.99
C TYR A 74 -8.99 6.91 17.61
N LYS A 75 -9.77 7.65 16.79
CA LYS A 75 -10.78 8.63 17.23
C LYS A 75 -10.19 9.73 18.11
N ILE A 76 -9.06 10.29 17.68
CA ILE A 76 -8.35 11.38 18.34
C ILE A 76 -8.14 12.53 17.34
N ALA A 77 -7.79 13.72 17.85
CA ALA A 77 -7.43 14.83 16.98
C ALA A 77 -6.10 14.55 16.24
N ILE A 78 -5.93 15.11 15.04
CA ILE A 78 -4.75 14.81 14.20
C ILE A 78 -3.45 15.28 14.86
N GLU A 79 -3.49 16.37 15.62
CA GLU A 79 -2.41 16.92 16.40
C GLU A 79 -1.98 16.04 17.59
N ASP A 80 -2.88 15.18 18.07
CA ASP A 80 -2.62 14.25 19.16
C ASP A 80 -2.07 12.90 18.68
N VAL A 81 -1.94 12.70 17.37
CA VAL A 81 -1.43 11.47 16.79
C VAL A 81 0.05 11.28 17.13
N THR A 82 0.36 10.24 17.88
CA THR A 82 1.73 9.90 18.20
C THR A 82 2.50 9.36 16.99
N ARG A 83 3.83 9.43 17.04
CA ARG A 83 4.71 8.88 16.02
C ARG A 83 4.49 7.37 15.81
N GLU A 84 4.20 6.65 16.88
CA GLU A 84 3.91 5.22 16.84
C GLU A 84 2.59 4.95 16.13
N GLN A 85 1.51 5.63 16.50
CA GLN A 85 0.19 5.51 15.86
C GLN A 85 0.26 5.84 14.37
N ARG A 86 0.97 6.91 14.01
CA ARG A 86 1.21 7.26 12.61
C ARG A 86 1.97 6.16 11.85
N SER A 87 2.97 5.55 12.49
CA SER A 87 3.75 4.44 11.90
C SER A 87 2.90 3.19 11.71
N LYS A 88 2.04 2.86 12.68
CA LYS A 88 1.06 1.77 12.59
C LYS A 88 0.08 2.02 11.45
N ALA A 89 -0.50 3.22 11.37
CA ALA A 89 -1.40 3.60 10.29
C ALA A 89 -0.71 3.56 8.91
N LYS A 90 0.55 3.97 8.81
CA LYS A 90 1.33 3.83 7.57
C LYS A 90 1.46 2.38 7.14
N THR A 91 1.76 1.47 8.06
CA THR A 91 1.86 0.04 7.78
C THR A 91 0.51 -0.55 7.37
N ALA A 92 -0.57 -0.13 8.04
CA ALA A 92 -1.93 -0.54 7.71
C ALA A 92 -2.35 0.00 6.33
N ASN A 93 -2.17 1.28 6.04
CA ASN A 93 -2.53 1.90 4.76
C ASN A 93 -1.96 1.13 3.57
N PHE A 94 -0.65 0.86 3.57
CA PHE A 94 -0.03 0.09 2.49
C PHE A 94 -0.38 -1.39 2.55
N GLY A 95 -0.38 -1.99 3.75
CA GLY A 95 -0.72 -3.39 3.90
C GLY A 95 -2.12 -3.72 3.38
N ILE A 96 -3.11 -2.92 3.73
CA ILE A 96 -4.52 -3.15 3.36
C ILE A 96 -4.72 -3.02 1.85
N ILE A 97 -4.21 -1.98 1.21
CA ILE A 97 -4.33 -1.84 -0.25
C ILE A 97 -3.61 -2.96 -1.02
N TYR A 98 -2.60 -3.58 -0.40
CA TYR A 98 -1.95 -4.77 -0.96
C TYR A 98 -2.59 -6.09 -0.50
N GLY A 99 -3.75 -6.03 0.14
CA GLY A 99 -4.54 -7.20 0.53
C GLY A 99 -3.94 -8.02 1.67
N ILE A 100 -3.28 -7.35 2.64
CA ILE A 100 -2.73 -8.04 3.81
C ILE A 100 -3.84 -8.64 4.66
N SER A 101 -3.62 -9.86 5.15
CA SER A 101 -4.52 -10.48 6.13
C SER A 101 -4.28 -9.94 7.54
N VAL A 102 -5.27 -10.14 8.43
CA VAL A 102 -5.11 -9.84 9.87
C VAL A 102 -3.86 -10.50 10.45
N PHE A 103 -3.61 -11.77 10.08
CA PHE A 103 -2.40 -12.48 10.51
C PHE A 103 -1.12 -11.80 10.02
N GLY A 104 -1.04 -11.50 8.72
CA GLY A 104 0.13 -10.85 8.14
C GLY A 104 0.38 -9.45 8.69
N LEU A 105 -0.70 -8.69 9.00
CA LEU A 105 -0.56 -7.37 9.61
C LEU A 105 -0.07 -7.47 11.06
N ALA A 106 -0.62 -8.42 11.84
CA ALA A 106 -0.20 -8.68 13.21
C ALA A 106 1.30 -9.02 13.30
N GLU A 107 1.77 -9.94 12.44
CA GLU A 107 3.19 -10.28 12.37
C GLU A 107 4.07 -9.10 11.96
N ARG A 108 3.66 -8.36 10.93
CA ARG A 108 4.44 -7.23 10.40
C ARG A 108 4.59 -6.09 11.39
N MET A 109 3.59 -5.89 12.24
CA MET A 109 3.57 -4.83 13.25
C MET A 109 4.04 -5.32 14.63
N ASN A 110 4.23 -6.64 14.79
CA ASN A 110 4.52 -7.28 16.08
C ASN A 110 3.49 -6.93 17.16
N VAL A 111 2.20 -7.05 16.81
CA VAL A 111 1.06 -6.78 17.71
C VAL A 111 0.14 -8.00 17.81
N PRO A 112 -0.72 -8.08 18.84
CA PRO A 112 -1.75 -9.11 18.93
C PRO A 112 -2.69 -9.09 17.71
N ARG A 113 -3.18 -10.26 17.29
CA ARG A 113 -4.13 -10.38 16.17
C ARG A 113 -5.40 -9.55 16.36
N GLN A 114 -5.83 -9.39 17.61
CA GLN A 114 -7.00 -8.57 17.93
C GLN A 114 -6.75 -7.10 17.57
N GLU A 115 -5.58 -6.55 17.92
CA GLU A 115 -5.20 -5.16 17.57
C GLU A 115 -5.10 -4.97 16.07
N ALA A 116 -4.50 -5.93 15.36
CA ALA A 116 -4.42 -5.88 13.89
C ALA A 116 -5.81 -5.94 13.24
N LYS A 117 -6.73 -6.73 13.80
CA LYS A 117 -8.12 -6.78 13.33
C LYS A 117 -8.84 -5.46 13.56
N GLU A 118 -8.74 -4.88 14.74
CA GLU A 118 -9.34 -3.58 15.06
C GLU A 118 -8.82 -2.46 14.16
N LEU A 119 -7.53 -2.50 13.80
CA LEU A 119 -6.94 -1.57 12.84
C LEU A 119 -7.52 -1.73 11.42
N ILE A 120 -7.70 -2.96 10.95
CA ILE A 120 -8.28 -3.23 9.62
C ILE A 120 -9.77 -2.83 9.61
N ASP A 121 -10.51 -3.21 10.62
CA ASP A 121 -11.93 -2.87 10.75
C ASP A 121 -12.11 -1.35 10.81
N GLY A 122 -11.36 -0.66 11.66
CA GLY A 122 -11.39 0.80 11.78
C GLY A 122 -10.94 1.52 10.50
N TYR A 123 -10.01 0.93 9.73
CA TYR A 123 -9.64 1.45 8.42
C TYR A 123 -10.82 1.40 7.43
N PHE A 124 -11.51 0.27 7.34
CA PHE A 124 -12.66 0.13 6.44
C PHE A 124 -13.90 0.88 6.91
N ASP A 125 -14.07 1.06 8.21
CA ASP A 125 -15.09 1.96 8.76
C ASP A 125 -14.82 3.43 8.38
N THR A 126 -13.54 3.80 8.33
CA THR A 126 -13.09 5.13 7.93
C THR A 126 -13.20 5.35 6.42
N TYR A 127 -12.88 4.32 5.63
CA TYR A 127 -12.80 4.34 4.16
C TYR A 127 -13.67 3.24 3.54
N PRO A 128 -15.01 3.31 3.68
CA PRO A 128 -15.90 2.23 3.25
C PRO A 128 -15.91 2.01 1.75
N GLN A 129 -15.70 3.07 0.93
CA GLN A 129 -15.67 2.93 -0.52
C GLN A 129 -14.41 2.20 -1.01
N ILE A 130 -13.32 2.22 -0.24
CA ILE A 130 -12.13 1.42 -0.55
C ILE A 130 -12.45 -0.06 -0.45
N LYS A 131 -13.14 -0.47 0.63
CA LYS A 131 -13.54 -1.87 0.78
C LYS A 131 -14.44 -2.32 -0.37
N GLU A 132 -15.44 -1.52 -0.69
CA GLU A 132 -16.36 -1.79 -1.80
C GLU A 132 -15.63 -1.91 -3.14
N TYR A 133 -14.67 -1.01 -3.41
CA TYR A 133 -13.85 -1.06 -4.62
C TYR A 133 -13.02 -2.34 -4.69
N MET A 134 -12.38 -2.74 -3.58
CA MET A 134 -11.57 -3.97 -3.50
C MET A 134 -12.44 -5.21 -3.78
N ASP A 135 -13.59 -5.31 -3.13
CA ASP A 135 -14.53 -6.43 -3.30
C ASP A 135 -15.02 -6.52 -4.76
N LYS A 136 -15.44 -5.39 -5.34
CA LYS A 136 -15.86 -5.30 -6.75
C LYS A 136 -14.73 -5.64 -7.73
N SER A 137 -13.49 -5.29 -7.42
CA SER A 137 -12.34 -5.62 -8.26
C SER A 137 -12.12 -7.12 -8.32
N ILE A 138 -12.23 -7.81 -7.18
CA ILE A 138 -12.14 -9.27 -7.12
C ILE A 138 -13.32 -9.92 -7.89
N GLU A 139 -14.54 -9.44 -7.72
CA GLU A 139 -15.71 -9.94 -8.43
C GLU A 139 -15.56 -9.80 -9.96
N ARG A 140 -15.12 -8.64 -10.43
CA ARG A 140 -14.84 -8.39 -11.85
C ARG A 140 -13.75 -9.32 -12.38
N ALA A 141 -12.66 -9.51 -11.60
CA ALA A 141 -11.59 -10.41 -11.96
C ALA A 141 -12.09 -11.86 -12.09
N ARG A 142 -12.94 -12.32 -11.17
CA ARG A 142 -13.53 -13.67 -11.21
C ARG A 142 -14.45 -13.87 -12.42
N ALA A 143 -15.21 -12.85 -12.78
CA ALA A 143 -16.13 -12.90 -13.92
C ALA A 143 -15.38 -12.87 -15.27
N ASN A 144 -14.33 -12.05 -15.39
CA ASN A 144 -13.66 -11.78 -16.66
C ASN A 144 -12.37 -12.56 -16.86
N GLY A 145 -11.74 -13.07 -15.78
CA GLY A 145 -10.40 -13.68 -15.82
C GLY A 145 -9.25 -12.68 -15.92
N TYR A 146 -9.56 -11.37 -15.86
CA TYR A 146 -8.58 -10.29 -15.89
C TYR A 146 -9.10 -9.04 -15.19
N ILE A 147 -8.18 -8.12 -14.90
CA ILE A 147 -8.47 -6.73 -14.50
C ILE A 147 -7.84 -5.76 -15.49
N GLU A 148 -8.26 -4.51 -15.43
CA GLU A 148 -7.73 -3.43 -16.28
C GLU A 148 -7.23 -2.26 -15.42
N THR A 149 -6.13 -1.64 -15.83
CA THR A 149 -5.69 -0.37 -15.29
C THR A 149 -6.56 0.77 -15.82
N ILE A 150 -6.41 1.99 -15.26
CA ILE A 150 -7.10 3.21 -15.73
C ILE A 150 -6.92 3.42 -17.25
N PHE A 151 -5.79 3.04 -17.80
CA PHE A 151 -5.48 3.20 -19.24
C PHE A 151 -5.78 1.95 -20.07
N GLY A 152 -6.56 1.00 -19.54
CA GLY A 152 -7.03 -0.17 -20.28
C GLY A 152 -6.01 -1.30 -20.45
N ARG A 153 -4.84 -1.24 -19.77
CA ARG A 153 -3.90 -2.37 -19.77
C ARG A 153 -4.52 -3.53 -18.98
N LYS A 154 -4.60 -4.69 -19.64
CA LYS A 154 -5.14 -5.92 -19.03
C LYS A 154 -4.07 -6.72 -18.30
N ARG A 155 -4.42 -7.20 -17.11
CA ARG A 155 -3.67 -8.20 -16.37
C ARG A 155 -4.52 -9.44 -16.23
N PHE A 156 -4.14 -10.53 -16.90
CA PHE A 156 -4.82 -11.81 -16.81
C PHE A 156 -4.50 -12.48 -15.47
N LEU A 157 -5.53 -13.10 -14.89
CA LEU A 157 -5.50 -13.75 -13.57
C LEU A 157 -6.05 -15.17 -13.68
N PRO A 158 -5.30 -16.12 -14.30
CA PRO A 158 -5.79 -17.47 -14.55
C PRO A 158 -6.18 -18.22 -13.27
N ASP A 159 -5.55 -17.86 -12.16
CA ASP A 159 -5.74 -18.50 -10.86
C ASP A 159 -6.83 -17.89 -10.00
N ILE A 160 -7.56 -16.88 -10.49
CA ILE A 160 -8.55 -16.12 -9.67
C ILE A 160 -9.69 -17.01 -9.15
N ASN A 161 -10.02 -18.09 -9.86
CA ASN A 161 -11.04 -19.08 -9.50
C ASN A 161 -10.43 -20.41 -9.02
N SER A 162 -9.16 -20.44 -8.66
CA SER A 162 -8.49 -21.65 -8.19
C SER A 162 -9.17 -22.25 -6.95
N ARG A 163 -9.29 -23.56 -6.88
CA ARG A 163 -9.77 -24.29 -5.69
C ARG A 163 -8.77 -24.21 -4.53
N ASN A 164 -7.49 -24.04 -4.84
CA ASN A 164 -6.46 -23.83 -3.82
C ASN A 164 -6.57 -22.41 -3.25
N ALA A 165 -6.90 -22.30 -1.97
CA ALA A 165 -7.10 -21.02 -1.30
C ALA A 165 -5.86 -20.11 -1.28
N VAL A 166 -4.65 -20.70 -1.21
CA VAL A 166 -3.38 -19.93 -1.21
C VAL A 166 -3.15 -19.30 -2.59
N VAL A 167 -3.29 -20.10 -3.65
CA VAL A 167 -3.14 -19.67 -5.05
C VAL A 167 -4.19 -18.63 -5.40
N ARG A 168 -5.46 -18.91 -5.06
CA ARG A 168 -6.55 -17.95 -5.25
C ARG A 168 -6.32 -16.63 -4.51
N GLY A 169 -5.91 -16.68 -3.24
CA GLY A 169 -5.63 -15.47 -2.44
C GLY A 169 -4.50 -14.63 -3.04
N TYR A 170 -3.51 -15.25 -3.69
CA TYR A 170 -2.48 -14.51 -4.43
C TYR A 170 -3.07 -13.80 -5.65
N ALA A 171 -3.92 -14.47 -6.41
CA ALA A 171 -4.61 -13.87 -7.56
C ALA A 171 -5.57 -12.74 -7.14
N GLU A 172 -6.29 -12.88 -6.03
CA GLU A 172 -7.16 -11.85 -5.46
C GLU A 172 -6.37 -10.59 -5.06
N ARG A 173 -5.21 -10.74 -4.42
CA ARG A 173 -4.33 -9.59 -4.14
C ARG A 173 -3.85 -8.90 -5.42
N ASN A 174 -3.53 -9.68 -6.45
CA ASN A 174 -3.15 -9.15 -7.75
C ASN A 174 -4.31 -8.48 -8.51
N ALA A 175 -5.56 -8.79 -8.16
CA ALA A 175 -6.73 -8.13 -8.73
C ALA A 175 -6.92 -6.69 -8.18
N ILE A 176 -6.41 -6.43 -6.98
CA ILE A 176 -6.51 -5.13 -6.32
C ILE A 176 -5.33 -4.23 -6.70
N ASN A 177 -4.13 -4.81 -6.86
CA ASN A 177 -2.86 -4.09 -7.07
C ASN A 177 -2.63 -3.68 -8.53
#